data_efe42a2e761a79dfd99e85bd56252395
#
_entry.id   efe42a2e761a79dfd99e85bd56252395
#
_cell.length_a   1.000
_cell.length_b   1.000
_cell.length_c   1.000
_cell.angle_alpha   90.00
_cell.angle_beta   90.00
_cell.angle_gamma   90.00
#
_symmetry.space_group_name_H-M   'P 1'
#
loop_
_entity.id
_entity.type
_entity.pdbx_description
1 polymer ?
#
loop_
_entity_poly.entity_id
_entity_poly.type
_entity_poly.pdbx_seq_one_letter_code
_entity_poly.pdbx_strand_id
1 'polypeptide(L)' 'MEDEFALRYYGKLFAELDIWEQRHIINQIDAALTY' A
#
# COMPACT_ATOMS: atom_id res chain seq x y z
N MET A 1 -1.14 -8.93 1.44
CA MET A 1 -1.46 -7.76 2.30
C MET A 1 -1.21 -6.45 1.57
N GLU A 2 -0.03 -6.25 0.99
CA GLU A 2 0.25 -5.04 0.24
C GLU A 2 -0.71 -4.85 -0.93
N ASP A 3 -1.03 -5.93 -1.63
CA ASP A 3 -1.92 -5.84 -2.79
C ASP A 3 -3.32 -5.39 -2.40
N GLU A 4 -3.81 -5.84 -1.26
CA GLU A 4 -5.13 -5.41 -0.79
C GLU A 4 -5.17 -3.91 -0.55
N PHE A 5 -4.16 -3.38 0.11
CA PHE A 5 -4.06 -1.95 0.36
C PHE A 5 -3.89 -1.18 -0.96
N ALA A 6 -3.03 -1.70 -1.84
CA ALA A 6 -2.76 -1.06 -3.12
C ALA A 6 -4.03 -0.99 -3.98
N LEU A 7 -4.78 -2.08 -4.02
CA LEU A 7 -6.03 -2.10 -4.77
C LEU A 7 -7.06 -1.14 -4.20
N ARG A 8 -7.12 -1.07 -2.86
CA ARG A 8 -8.08 -0.21 -2.18
C ARG A 8 -7.78 1.28 -2.41
N TYR A 9 -6.51 1.66 -2.34
CA TYR A 9 -6.13 3.06 -2.45
C TYR A 9 -5.90 3.52 -3.88
N TYR A 10 -5.38 2.65 -4.75
CA TYR A 10 -4.96 3.04 -6.09
C TYR A 10 -5.59 2.22 -7.20
N GLY A 11 -6.27 1.13 -6.88
CA GLY A 11 -6.87 0.27 -7.88
C GLY A 11 -5.85 -0.53 -8.70
N LYS A 12 -4.66 -0.71 -8.17
CA LYS A 12 -3.56 -1.42 -8.85
C LYS A 12 -2.87 -2.37 -7.87
N LEU A 13 -2.15 -3.34 -8.41
CA LEU A 13 -1.33 -4.21 -7.59
C LEU A 13 -0.11 -3.44 -7.08
N PHE A 14 0.42 -3.87 -5.93
CA PHE A 14 1.54 -3.17 -5.31
C PHE A 14 2.74 -3.04 -6.26
N ALA A 15 3.04 -4.10 -7.02
CA ALA A 15 4.17 -4.09 -7.94
C ALA A 15 4.00 -3.10 -9.10
N GLU A 16 2.77 -2.66 -9.36
CA GLU A 16 2.48 -1.70 -10.42
C GLU A 16 2.60 -0.24 -9.96
N LEU A 17 2.76 -0.03 -8.67
CA LEU A 17 2.85 1.32 -8.11
C LEU A 17 4.27 1.86 -8.26
N ASP A 18 4.39 3.20 -8.34
CA ASP A 18 5.70 3.82 -8.31
C ASP A 18 6.22 3.84 -6.86
N ILE A 19 7.46 4.28 -6.68
CA ILE A 19 8.11 4.22 -5.38
C ILE A 19 7.36 5.03 -4.31
N TRP A 20 6.81 6.17 -4.67
CA TRP A 20 6.10 7.02 -3.73
C TRP A 20 4.80 6.38 -3.27
N GLU A 21 4.08 5.78 -4.21
CA GLU A 21 2.85 5.08 -3.91
C GLU A 21 3.12 3.85 -3.06
N GLN A 22 4.19 3.12 -3.38
CA GLN A 22 4.59 1.95 -2.60
C GLN A 22 4.92 2.35 -1.16
N ARG A 23 5.63 3.44 -0.96
CA ARG A 23 5.95 3.92 0.39
C ARG A 23 4.69 4.30 1.15
N HIS A 24 3.73 4.92 0.46
CA HIS A 24 2.45 5.27 1.09
C HIS A 24 1.73 4.02 1.57
N ILE A 25 1.69 2.99 0.74
CA ILE A 25 1.03 1.72 1.11
C ILE A 25 1.73 1.09 2.31
N ILE A 26 3.06 1.05 2.29
CA ILE A 26 3.83 0.48 3.41
C ILE A 26 3.52 1.23 4.71
N ASN A 27 3.45 2.55 4.65
CA ASN A 27 3.12 3.37 5.82
C ASN A 27 1.73 3.06 6.34
N GLN A 28 0.76 2.82 5.45
CA GLN A 28 -0.60 2.50 5.86
C GLN A 28 -0.67 1.14 6.53
N ILE A 29 0.03 0.14 5.99
CA ILE A 29 0.08 -1.18 6.59
C ILE A 29 0.72 -1.12 7.97
N ASP A 30 1.82 -0.40 8.08
CA ASP A 30 2.54 -0.26 9.34
C ASP A 30 1.66 0.39 10.41
N ALA A 31 0.95 1.44 10.04
CA ALA A 31 0.03 2.10 10.95
C ALA A 31 -1.09 1.16 11.41
N ALA A 32 -1.59 0.33 10.51
CA ALA A 32 -2.64 -0.62 10.86
C ALA A 32 -2.13 -1.69 11.82
N LEU A 33 -0.87 -2.09 11.69
CA LEU A 33 -0.29 -3.11 12.57
C LEU A 33 0.05 -2.57 13.95
N THR A 34 0.38 -1.30 14.06
CA THR A 34 0.79 -0.71 15.33
C THR A 34 -0.36 -0.05 16.08
N TYR A 35 -1.47 0.09 15.43
CA TYR A 35 -2.67 0.71 16.02
C TYR A 35 -3.28 -0.20 17.12
#